data_e5171f8128c54fe1619460a391ea63fd
#
_entry.id   e5171f8128c54fe1619460a391ea63fd
#
_cell.length_a   1.000
_cell.length_b   1.000
_cell.length_c   1.000
_cell.angle_alpha   90.00
_cell.angle_beta   90.00
_cell.angle_gamma   90.00
#
_symmetry.space_group_name_H-M   'P 1'
#
loop_
_entity.id
_entity.type
_entity.pdbx_description
1 polymer ?
#
loop_
_entity_poly.entity_id
_entity_poly.type
_entity_poly.pdbx_seq_one_letter_code
_entity_poly.pdbx_strand_id
1 'polypeptide(L)'
;DSCLVGSEMCIRDRAWALARSPQQPQVWISPGNGASAAIPGCRVLVHSASDAEALAGSCQTLGIDLTVIGPEAPLAAGLADQLRGHGIAVFGPGADGAQLEASKEWAKTLMQEAGVPTAGFWVASTAEQGHAIAQQQGQALVVKADGLAAGKGVTVASSLEETLAAITDCFSGRFGDAGQRVVLEECLEGPEVSVFALCDGERLVLLPPAQDHKRIGEGDTGPNTGGMGAYAPAPLLDEAGLQQVRQNVLEPVVRALRQRGIDYRGVIYAGLMLTSTGPQVIEFNCRFGDPECQTLMPLLQGDLAEVLLACANGQLDQAPPLSIAPLCSACVVAAAADYPDSPQLGDVINDQGPELGDNGDFSQIFHAGVKEGSNGGLQTSGGRVSVSYTHLTLPTTVSV
;
A
#
# COMPACT_ATOMS: atom_id res chain seq x y z
N ASP A 1 -1.95 6.22 23.31
CA ASP A 1 -2.45 4.92 22.80
C ASP A 1 -2.89 5.03 21.34
N SER A 2 -2.86 3.93 20.60
CA SER A 2 -3.14 3.92 19.17
C SER A 2 -4.15 2.84 18.79
N CYS A 3 -4.94 3.10 17.75
CA CYS A 3 -5.83 2.12 17.14
C CYS A 3 -5.46 1.94 15.66
N LEU A 4 -5.20 0.71 15.25
CA LEU A 4 -5.04 0.32 13.85
C LEU A 4 -6.34 -0.27 13.34
N VAL A 5 -6.88 0.29 12.25
CA VAL A 5 -8.10 -0.19 11.62
C VAL A 5 -7.76 -0.95 10.35
N GLY A 6 -8.13 -2.22 10.31
CA GLY A 6 -7.95 -3.11 9.17
C GLY A 6 -7.76 -4.57 9.56
N SER A 7 -7.67 -5.42 8.56
CA SER A 7 -7.36 -6.85 8.67
C SER A 7 -6.41 -7.32 7.56
N GLU A 8 -5.88 -6.36 6.81
CA GLU A 8 -4.98 -6.57 5.69
C GLU A 8 -3.63 -7.16 6.15
N MET A 9 -2.85 -7.62 5.20
CA MET A 9 -1.59 -8.31 5.44
C MET A 9 -0.59 -7.47 6.25
N CYS A 10 -0.48 -6.18 5.92
CA CYS A 10 0.44 -5.25 6.54
C CYS A 10 -0.07 -4.61 7.87
N ILE A 11 -1.13 -5.14 8.49
CA ILE A 11 -1.59 -4.61 9.78
C ILE A 11 -0.67 -5.00 10.93
N ARG A 12 -0.09 -6.19 10.87
CA ARG A 12 0.76 -6.71 11.94
C ARG A 12 2.11 -6.01 12.04
N ASP A 13 2.74 -5.69 10.92
CA ASP A 13 4.02 -4.99 10.87
C ASP A 13 3.89 -3.56 11.42
N ARG A 14 2.82 -2.85 11.07
CA ARG A 14 2.52 -1.53 11.64
C ARG A 14 2.21 -1.61 13.12
N ALA A 15 1.41 -2.60 13.57
CA ALA A 15 1.14 -2.83 14.98
C ALA A 15 2.43 -3.11 15.75
N TRP A 16 3.29 -3.98 15.21
CA TRP A 16 4.59 -4.28 15.76
C TRP A 16 5.50 -3.03 15.84
N ALA A 17 5.53 -2.22 14.79
CA ALA A 17 6.33 -1.00 14.76
C ALA A 17 5.83 0.06 15.77
N LEU A 18 4.52 0.27 15.84
CA LEU A 18 3.92 1.20 16.81
C LEU A 18 4.16 0.75 18.24
N ALA A 19 3.96 -0.53 18.56
CA ALA A 19 4.18 -1.06 19.91
C ALA A 19 5.64 -0.95 20.38
N ARG A 20 6.60 -0.77 19.45
CA ARG A 20 8.02 -0.58 19.73
C ARG A 20 8.42 0.90 19.85
N SER A 21 7.50 1.83 19.62
CA SER A 21 7.77 3.26 19.87
C SER A 21 8.27 3.49 21.30
N PRO A 22 9.21 4.43 21.54
CA PRO A 22 9.83 4.65 22.85
C PRO A 22 8.83 4.87 23.99
N GLN A 23 7.66 5.42 23.68
CA GLN A 23 6.58 5.63 24.65
C GLN A 23 5.81 4.37 25.01
N GLN A 24 6.07 3.24 24.31
CA GLN A 24 5.40 1.95 24.51
C GLN A 24 3.85 2.08 24.55
N PRO A 25 3.22 2.64 23.52
CA PRO A 25 1.79 2.83 23.49
C PRO A 25 1.07 1.47 23.54
N GLN A 26 -0.09 1.43 24.19
CA GLN A 26 -1.02 0.33 23.99
C GLN A 26 -1.57 0.43 22.57
N VAL A 27 -1.37 -0.61 21.76
CA VAL A 27 -1.88 -0.67 20.39
C VAL A 27 -3.12 -1.53 20.34
N TRP A 28 -4.21 -0.96 19.83
CA TRP A 28 -5.46 -1.66 19.57
C TRP A 28 -5.58 -1.95 18.08
N ILE A 29 -6.08 -3.12 17.70
CA ILE A 29 -6.23 -3.54 16.30
C ILE A 29 -7.68 -3.91 16.05
N SER A 30 -8.31 -3.34 15.03
CA SER A 30 -9.74 -3.53 14.74
C SER A 30 -10.00 -3.81 13.25
N PRO A 31 -10.61 -4.94 12.88
CA PRO A 31 -10.79 -6.15 13.67
C PRO A 31 -9.50 -6.98 13.79
N GLY A 32 -8.46 -6.71 12.97
CA GLY A 32 -7.25 -7.52 12.89
C GLY A 32 -7.46 -8.86 12.16
N ASN A 33 -6.52 -9.76 12.36
CA ASN A 33 -6.56 -11.14 11.85
C ASN A 33 -6.31 -12.16 12.99
N GLY A 34 -6.33 -13.44 12.69
CA GLY A 34 -6.21 -14.52 13.69
C GLY A 34 -4.92 -14.54 14.52
N ALA A 35 -3.91 -13.77 14.13
CA ALA A 35 -2.64 -13.68 14.86
C ALA A 35 -2.38 -12.29 15.47
N SER A 36 -3.31 -11.34 15.34
CA SER A 36 -3.13 -9.97 15.83
C SER A 36 -2.98 -9.88 17.34
N ALA A 37 -3.70 -10.70 18.08
CA ALA A 37 -3.63 -10.73 19.55
C ALA A 37 -2.31 -11.26 20.10
N ALA A 38 -1.50 -11.95 19.29
CA ALA A 38 -0.21 -12.50 19.70
C ALA A 38 0.94 -11.47 19.63
N ILE A 39 0.70 -10.27 19.14
CA ILE A 39 1.73 -9.22 19.06
C ILE A 39 1.90 -8.61 20.46
N PRO A 40 3.13 -8.61 21.03
CA PRO A 40 3.38 -7.96 22.31
C PRO A 40 2.99 -6.47 22.30
N GLY A 41 2.28 -6.02 23.34
CA GLY A 41 1.78 -4.64 23.42
C GLY A 41 0.52 -4.35 22.61
N CYS A 42 -0.07 -5.38 21.97
CA CYS A 42 -1.27 -5.21 21.16
C CYS A 42 -2.50 -5.89 21.79
N ARG A 43 -3.67 -5.35 21.48
CA ARG A 43 -5.00 -5.89 21.82
C ARG A 43 -5.93 -5.80 20.63
N VAL A 44 -6.95 -6.65 20.58
CA VAL A 44 -7.91 -6.68 19.48
C VAL A 44 -9.26 -6.08 19.91
N LEU A 45 -9.82 -5.23 19.04
CA LEU A 45 -11.21 -4.80 19.09
C LEU A 45 -11.99 -5.54 18.01
N VAL A 46 -13.24 -5.90 18.31
CA VAL A 46 -14.06 -6.71 17.38
C VAL A 46 -14.95 -5.88 16.45
N HIS A 47 -14.58 -4.62 16.19
CA HIS A 47 -15.37 -3.75 15.32
C HIS A 47 -14.93 -3.87 13.87
N SER A 48 -15.91 -3.85 12.96
CA SER A 48 -15.63 -3.74 11.53
C SER A 48 -15.14 -2.33 11.17
N ALA A 49 -14.27 -2.24 10.16
CA ALA A 49 -13.89 -0.95 9.57
C ALA A 49 -15.07 -0.18 8.93
N SER A 50 -16.22 -0.82 8.73
CA SER A 50 -17.46 -0.18 8.26
C SER A 50 -18.34 0.38 9.39
N ASP A 51 -18.00 0.14 10.65
CA ASP A 51 -18.76 0.61 11.81
C ASP A 51 -18.03 1.76 12.52
N ALA A 52 -18.12 2.95 11.91
CA ALA A 52 -17.44 4.14 12.39
C ALA A 52 -17.91 4.58 13.79
N GLU A 53 -19.20 4.42 14.11
CA GLU A 53 -19.76 4.79 15.41
C GLU A 53 -19.20 3.91 16.54
N ALA A 54 -19.18 2.58 16.33
CA ALA A 54 -18.61 1.66 17.32
C ALA A 54 -17.09 1.89 17.50
N LEU A 55 -16.37 2.15 16.40
CA LEU A 55 -14.95 2.49 16.46
C LEU A 55 -14.72 3.80 17.23
N ALA A 56 -15.47 4.85 16.91
CA ALA A 56 -15.37 6.15 17.58
C ALA A 56 -15.66 6.03 19.08
N GLY A 57 -16.74 5.33 19.44
CA GLY A 57 -17.11 5.10 20.85
C GLY A 57 -16.03 4.33 21.61
N SER A 58 -15.40 3.33 20.98
CA SER A 58 -14.28 2.60 21.59
C SER A 58 -13.04 3.46 21.73
N CYS A 59 -12.68 4.23 20.68
CA CYS A 59 -11.53 5.14 20.74
C CYS A 59 -11.69 6.17 21.89
N GLN A 60 -12.87 6.76 22.05
CA GLN A 60 -13.15 7.71 23.12
C GLN A 60 -13.11 7.05 24.50
N THR A 61 -13.70 5.85 24.65
CA THR A 61 -13.74 5.13 25.92
C THR A 61 -12.35 4.68 26.37
N LEU A 62 -11.51 4.28 25.44
CA LEU A 62 -10.15 3.79 25.69
C LEU A 62 -9.11 4.91 25.73
N GLY A 63 -9.48 6.16 25.42
CA GLY A 63 -8.54 7.28 25.36
C GLY A 63 -7.51 7.14 24.25
N ILE A 64 -7.93 6.69 23.06
CA ILE A 64 -7.04 6.55 21.92
C ILE A 64 -6.64 7.92 21.38
N ASP A 65 -5.34 8.19 21.30
CA ASP A 65 -4.78 9.45 20.81
C ASP A 65 -4.65 9.46 19.29
N LEU A 66 -4.41 8.29 18.66
CA LEU A 66 -4.16 8.14 17.23
C LEU A 66 -4.92 6.95 16.66
N THR A 67 -5.66 7.16 15.58
CA THR A 67 -6.19 6.08 14.74
C THR A 67 -5.48 6.03 13.40
N VAL A 68 -5.00 4.84 13.00
CA VAL A 68 -4.34 4.61 11.72
C VAL A 68 -5.24 3.71 10.87
N ILE A 69 -5.68 4.17 9.71
CA ILE A 69 -6.49 3.37 8.79
C ILE A 69 -5.60 2.75 7.73
N GLY A 70 -5.63 1.43 7.65
CA GLY A 70 -4.77 0.64 6.78
C GLY A 70 -5.29 0.43 5.37
N PRO A 71 -6.51 -0.10 5.19
CA PRO A 71 -6.99 -0.46 3.87
C PRO A 71 -7.62 0.73 3.13
N GLU A 72 -7.54 0.68 1.80
CA GLU A 72 -8.05 1.72 0.90
C GLU A 72 -9.58 1.85 0.90
N ALA A 73 -10.29 0.73 1.01
CA ALA A 73 -11.75 0.73 0.91
C ALA A 73 -12.44 1.54 2.03
N PRO A 74 -12.09 1.40 3.33
CA PRO A 74 -12.59 2.28 4.38
C PRO A 74 -12.21 3.75 4.20
N LEU A 75 -11.01 4.06 3.67
CA LEU A 75 -10.61 5.43 3.37
C LEU A 75 -11.50 6.03 2.29
N ALA A 76 -11.71 5.32 1.19
CA ALA A 76 -12.60 5.73 0.11
C ALA A 76 -14.06 5.88 0.57
N ALA A 77 -14.49 5.07 1.54
CA ALA A 77 -15.82 5.18 2.17
C ALA A 77 -15.94 6.32 3.20
N GLY A 78 -14.87 7.08 3.48
CA GLY A 78 -14.91 8.24 4.36
C GLY A 78 -14.81 7.92 5.85
N LEU A 79 -14.28 6.76 6.23
CA LEU A 79 -14.08 6.41 7.64
C LEU A 79 -13.22 7.45 8.37
N ALA A 80 -12.17 7.97 7.72
CA ALA A 80 -11.31 8.99 8.31
C ALA A 80 -12.08 10.29 8.64
N ASP A 81 -12.97 10.71 7.74
CA ASP A 81 -13.81 11.91 7.94
C ASP A 81 -14.78 11.72 9.10
N GLN A 82 -15.41 10.55 9.19
CA GLN A 82 -16.33 10.22 10.27
C GLN A 82 -15.63 10.22 11.62
N LEU A 83 -14.46 9.57 11.75
CA LEU A 83 -13.69 9.53 13.00
C LEU A 83 -13.18 10.92 13.40
N ARG A 84 -12.72 11.74 12.44
CA ARG A 84 -12.37 13.15 12.70
C ARG A 84 -13.56 13.97 13.16
N GLY A 85 -14.76 13.71 12.62
CA GLY A 85 -16.01 14.32 13.08
C GLY A 85 -16.32 14.03 14.55
N HIS A 86 -15.82 12.92 15.11
CA HIS A 86 -15.89 12.59 16.53
C HIS A 86 -14.70 13.13 17.35
N GLY A 87 -13.82 13.95 16.76
CA GLY A 87 -12.66 14.54 17.44
C GLY A 87 -11.47 13.62 17.59
N ILE A 88 -11.40 12.53 16.83
CA ILE A 88 -10.31 11.55 16.88
C ILE A 88 -9.24 11.96 15.85
N ALA A 89 -7.95 11.98 16.25
CA ALA A 89 -6.86 12.17 15.31
C ALA A 89 -6.68 10.92 14.45
N VAL A 90 -6.67 11.12 13.11
CA VAL A 90 -6.63 10.01 12.14
C VAL A 90 -5.48 10.18 11.16
N PHE A 91 -4.60 9.19 11.11
CA PHE A 91 -3.64 9.00 10.05
C PHE A 91 -4.25 8.15 8.93
N GLY A 92 -4.59 8.80 7.84
CA GLY A 92 -5.29 8.29 6.66
C GLY A 92 -6.08 9.44 6.02
N PRO A 93 -6.07 9.62 4.69
CA PRO A 93 -6.80 10.70 4.03
C PRO A 93 -8.32 10.55 4.20
N GLY A 94 -9.05 11.65 4.07
CA GLY A 94 -10.50 11.63 3.90
C GLY A 94 -10.90 11.03 2.56
N ALA A 95 -12.21 10.88 2.33
CA ALA A 95 -12.76 10.30 1.10
C ALA A 95 -12.26 11.04 -0.16
N ASP A 96 -12.16 12.36 -0.08
CA ASP A 96 -11.68 13.20 -1.19
C ASP A 96 -10.21 12.90 -1.53
N GLY A 97 -9.35 12.76 -0.53
CA GLY A 97 -7.94 12.43 -0.71
C GLY A 97 -7.74 10.99 -1.16
N ALA A 98 -8.60 10.08 -0.70
CA ALA A 98 -8.58 8.67 -1.09
C ALA A 98 -8.92 8.44 -2.57
N GLN A 99 -9.50 9.44 -3.27
CA GLN A 99 -9.68 9.40 -4.72
C GLN A 99 -8.37 9.19 -5.48
N LEU A 100 -7.24 9.57 -4.87
CA LEU A 100 -5.91 9.36 -5.46
C LEU A 100 -5.62 7.87 -5.77
N GLU A 101 -6.22 6.93 -5.01
CA GLU A 101 -6.18 5.49 -5.26
C GLU A 101 -7.50 4.95 -5.80
N ALA A 102 -8.63 5.47 -5.30
CA ALA A 102 -9.96 4.94 -5.59
C ALA A 102 -10.41 5.19 -7.03
N SER A 103 -9.91 6.23 -7.71
CA SER A 103 -10.20 6.51 -9.12
C SER A 103 -8.92 6.83 -9.90
N LYS A 104 -8.61 5.99 -10.85
CA LYS A 104 -7.45 6.18 -11.75
C LYS A 104 -7.66 7.36 -12.69
N GLU A 105 -8.88 7.57 -13.17
CA GLU A 105 -9.26 8.74 -13.97
C GLU A 105 -9.01 10.03 -13.18
N TRP A 106 -9.47 10.08 -11.94
CA TRP A 106 -9.29 11.23 -11.07
C TRP A 106 -7.81 11.51 -10.79
N ALA A 107 -7.05 10.45 -10.46
CA ALA A 107 -5.61 10.58 -10.21
C ALA A 107 -4.84 11.05 -11.46
N LYS A 108 -5.16 10.50 -12.64
CA LYS A 108 -4.56 10.93 -13.92
C LYS A 108 -4.88 12.38 -14.25
N THR A 109 -6.12 12.81 -14.02
CA THR A 109 -6.54 14.20 -14.21
C THR A 109 -5.77 15.14 -13.27
N LEU A 110 -5.64 14.77 -11.99
CA LEU A 110 -4.84 15.52 -11.02
C LEU A 110 -3.36 15.63 -11.47
N MET A 111 -2.78 14.52 -11.91
CA MET A 111 -1.39 14.50 -12.40
C MET A 111 -1.19 15.42 -13.61
N GLN A 112 -2.12 15.38 -14.56
CA GLN A 112 -2.08 16.25 -15.75
C GLN A 112 -2.15 17.73 -15.37
N GLU A 113 -3.09 18.11 -14.50
CA GLU A 113 -3.24 19.48 -13.99
C GLU A 113 -2.01 19.96 -13.21
N ALA A 114 -1.41 19.07 -12.43
CA ALA A 114 -0.23 19.35 -11.60
C ALA A 114 1.10 19.31 -12.39
N GLY A 115 1.09 18.89 -13.65
CA GLY A 115 2.28 18.70 -14.46
C GLY A 115 3.17 17.53 -13.97
N VAL A 116 2.58 16.52 -13.32
CA VAL A 116 3.29 15.34 -12.83
C VAL A 116 3.55 14.37 -13.99
N PRO A 117 4.80 13.89 -14.17
CA PRO A 117 5.13 12.96 -15.25
C PRO A 117 4.37 11.63 -15.10
N THR A 118 3.61 11.25 -16.11
CA THR A 118 2.87 9.99 -16.20
C THR A 118 2.61 9.63 -17.65
N ALA A 119 2.27 8.36 -17.95
CA ALA A 119 1.90 7.92 -19.30
C ALA A 119 0.74 8.72 -19.87
N GLY A 120 0.74 8.92 -21.18
CA GLY A 120 -0.45 9.37 -21.91
C GLY A 120 -1.63 8.46 -21.63
N PHE A 121 -2.84 9.02 -21.48
CA PHE A 121 -3.99 8.25 -21.10
C PHE A 121 -5.28 8.71 -21.78
N TRP A 122 -6.23 7.81 -21.86
CA TRP A 122 -7.59 8.01 -22.39
C TRP A 122 -8.58 7.31 -21.48
N VAL A 123 -9.79 7.86 -21.40
CA VAL A 123 -10.88 7.30 -20.59
C VAL A 123 -12.00 6.83 -21.51
N ALA A 124 -12.52 5.63 -21.24
CA ALA A 124 -13.68 5.06 -21.92
C ALA A 124 -14.77 4.68 -20.93
N SER A 125 -16.02 5.03 -21.26
CA SER A 125 -17.22 4.72 -20.48
C SER A 125 -18.04 3.57 -21.13
N THR A 126 -17.64 3.10 -22.30
CA THR A 126 -18.22 1.92 -22.98
C THR A 126 -17.13 1.13 -23.69
N ALA A 127 -17.38 -0.15 -23.94
CA ALA A 127 -16.45 -0.98 -24.68
C ALA A 127 -16.18 -0.47 -26.09
N GLU A 128 -17.21 0.02 -26.80
CA GLU A 128 -17.11 0.58 -28.15
C GLU A 128 -16.19 1.80 -28.16
N GLN A 129 -16.32 2.70 -27.17
CA GLN A 129 -15.45 3.87 -27.03
C GLN A 129 -14.00 3.44 -26.78
N GLY A 130 -13.79 2.47 -25.87
CA GLY A 130 -12.47 1.93 -25.57
C GLY A 130 -11.81 1.30 -26.80
N HIS A 131 -12.56 0.49 -27.54
CA HIS A 131 -12.09 -0.13 -28.78
C HIS A 131 -11.72 0.91 -29.84
N ALA A 132 -12.53 1.98 -30.02
CA ALA A 132 -12.24 3.05 -30.95
C ALA A 132 -10.94 3.77 -30.59
N ILE A 133 -10.70 4.06 -29.30
CA ILE A 133 -9.45 4.67 -28.81
C ILE A 133 -8.26 3.73 -29.09
N ALA A 134 -8.36 2.45 -28.72
CA ALA A 134 -7.27 1.49 -28.92
C ALA A 134 -6.92 1.32 -30.42
N GLN A 135 -7.92 1.25 -31.28
CA GLN A 135 -7.73 1.18 -32.73
C GLN A 135 -7.08 2.46 -33.30
N GLN A 136 -7.45 3.63 -32.79
CA GLN A 136 -6.84 4.89 -33.18
C GLN A 136 -5.37 4.97 -32.77
N GLN A 137 -5.01 4.45 -31.58
CA GLN A 137 -3.62 4.41 -31.12
C GLN A 137 -2.80 3.36 -31.88
N GLY A 138 -3.41 2.28 -32.36
CA GLY A 138 -2.80 1.28 -33.22
C GLY A 138 -1.68 0.46 -32.56
N GLN A 139 -1.58 0.48 -31.23
CA GLN A 139 -0.55 -0.19 -30.44
C GLN A 139 -1.14 -0.86 -29.19
N ALA A 140 -0.33 -1.65 -28.50
CA ALA A 140 -0.68 -2.19 -27.20
C ALA A 140 -0.80 -1.08 -26.16
N LEU A 141 -1.80 -1.19 -25.28
CA LEU A 141 -2.04 -0.25 -24.18
C LEU A 141 -2.16 -1.00 -22.86
N VAL A 142 -1.91 -0.30 -21.77
CA VAL A 142 -2.30 -0.76 -20.44
C VAL A 142 -3.78 -0.46 -20.23
N VAL A 143 -4.56 -1.47 -19.87
CA VAL A 143 -6.01 -1.35 -19.63
C VAL A 143 -6.25 -1.44 -18.13
N LYS A 144 -6.84 -0.41 -17.53
CA LYS A 144 -7.10 -0.34 -16.09
C LYS A 144 -8.59 -0.07 -15.83
N ALA A 145 -9.26 -0.96 -15.10
CA ALA A 145 -10.59 -0.68 -14.56
C ALA A 145 -10.52 0.51 -13.58
N ASP A 146 -11.42 1.49 -13.71
CA ASP A 146 -11.43 2.70 -12.87
C ASP A 146 -12.18 2.44 -11.57
N GLY A 147 -11.45 2.07 -10.54
CA GLY A 147 -11.98 1.77 -9.21
C GLY A 147 -11.06 0.82 -8.44
N LEU A 148 -11.48 0.50 -7.22
CA LEU A 148 -10.80 -0.47 -6.36
C LEU A 148 -11.09 -1.90 -6.87
N ALA A 149 -10.10 -2.55 -7.45
CA ALA A 149 -10.20 -3.90 -8.02
C ALA A 149 -9.19 -4.88 -7.40
N ALA A 150 -8.69 -4.60 -6.19
CA ALA A 150 -7.73 -5.43 -5.44
C ALA A 150 -6.52 -5.87 -6.29
N GLY A 151 -5.97 -4.97 -7.12
CA GLY A 151 -4.83 -5.21 -7.99
C GLY A 151 -5.13 -6.07 -9.24
N LYS A 152 -6.37 -6.56 -9.40
CA LYS A 152 -6.76 -7.45 -10.52
C LYS A 152 -7.34 -6.72 -11.74
N GLY A 153 -7.60 -5.42 -11.62
CA GLY A 153 -8.22 -4.61 -12.67
C GLY A 153 -7.22 -4.00 -13.67
N VAL A 154 -5.99 -4.50 -13.74
CA VAL A 154 -4.94 -3.97 -14.63
C VAL A 154 -4.45 -5.08 -15.56
N THR A 155 -4.45 -4.81 -16.86
CA THR A 155 -3.87 -5.66 -17.90
C THR A 155 -2.83 -4.86 -18.68
N VAL A 156 -1.58 -5.30 -18.63
CA VAL A 156 -0.50 -4.79 -19.49
C VAL A 156 -0.51 -5.61 -20.76
N ALA A 157 -1.18 -5.11 -21.80
CA ALA A 157 -1.31 -5.84 -23.05
C ALA A 157 0.01 -5.84 -23.85
N SER A 158 0.28 -6.93 -24.54
CA SER A 158 1.43 -7.10 -25.45
C SER A 158 1.08 -6.83 -26.91
N SER A 159 -0.21 -6.69 -27.23
CA SER A 159 -0.72 -6.46 -28.57
C SER A 159 -2.01 -5.64 -28.56
N LEU A 160 -2.39 -5.09 -29.72
CA LEU A 160 -3.69 -4.44 -29.89
C LEU A 160 -4.84 -5.41 -29.66
N GLU A 161 -4.70 -6.68 -30.09
CA GLU A 161 -5.73 -7.71 -29.89
C GLU A 161 -5.96 -7.98 -28.40
N GLU A 162 -4.90 -8.12 -27.63
CA GLU A 162 -4.98 -8.29 -26.17
C GLU A 162 -5.58 -7.04 -25.50
N THR A 163 -5.25 -5.84 -25.98
CA THR A 163 -5.86 -4.59 -25.50
C THR A 163 -7.36 -4.59 -25.68
N LEU A 164 -7.84 -4.96 -26.89
CA LEU A 164 -9.28 -5.03 -27.20
C LEU A 164 -10.00 -6.07 -26.34
N ALA A 165 -9.38 -7.23 -26.12
CA ALA A 165 -9.91 -8.28 -25.26
C ALA A 165 -10.02 -7.82 -23.81
N ALA A 166 -8.97 -7.16 -23.28
CA ALA A 166 -8.95 -6.62 -21.91
C ALA A 166 -10.01 -5.53 -21.71
N ILE A 167 -10.24 -4.65 -22.68
CA ILE A 167 -11.32 -3.66 -22.63
C ILE A 167 -12.67 -4.38 -22.52
N THR A 168 -12.92 -5.39 -23.36
CA THR A 168 -14.17 -6.17 -23.33
C THR A 168 -14.36 -6.85 -21.99
N ASP A 169 -13.30 -7.44 -21.42
CA ASP A 169 -13.34 -8.10 -20.11
C ASP A 169 -13.68 -7.10 -18.98
N CYS A 170 -13.14 -5.90 -19.00
CA CYS A 170 -13.49 -4.86 -18.02
C CYS A 170 -14.98 -4.53 -18.02
N PHE A 171 -15.59 -4.38 -19.19
CA PHE A 171 -17.01 -4.05 -19.32
C PHE A 171 -17.95 -5.28 -19.21
N SER A 172 -17.42 -6.49 -19.06
CA SER A 172 -18.22 -7.72 -18.88
C SER A 172 -18.92 -7.85 -17.53
N GLY A 173 -18.63 -6.94 -16.59
CA GLY A 173 -19.12 -6.99 -15.21
C GLY A 173 -18.21 -7.75 -14.23
N ARG A 174 -17.06 -8.25 -14.68
CA ARG A 174 -16.08 -8.97 -13.86
C ARG A 174 -15.59 -8.16 -12.66
N PHE A 175 -15.48 -6.84 -12.81
CA PHE A 175 -14.98 -5.93 -11.78
C PHE A 175 -16.09 -5.12 -11.09
N GLY A 176 -17.38 -5.50 -11.25
CA GLY A 176 -18.49 -4.77 -10.66
C GLY A 176 -18.49 -3.29 -11.08
N ASP A 177 -18.69 -2.40 -10.11
CA ASP A 177 -18.73 -0.96 -10.37
C ASP A 177 -17.41 -0.40 -10.90
N ALA A 178 -16.27 -0.99 -10.53
CA ALA A 178 -14.96 -0.57 -11.06
C ALA A 178 -14.81 -0.78 -12.57
N GLY A 179 -15.58 -1.70 -13.16
CA GLY A 179 -15.59 -1.96 -14.59
C GLY A 179 -16.49 -1.05 -15.42
N GLN A 180 -17.19 -0.08 -14.82
CA GLN A 180 -18.04 0.87 -15.55
C GLN A 180 -17.25 1.94 -16.33
N ARG A 181 -15.99 2.11 -16.00
CA ARG A 181 -15.03 2.97 -16.71
C ARG A 181 -13.69 2.29 -16.84
N VAL A 182 -12.97 2.63 -17.88
CA VAL A 182 -11.65 2.09 -18.16
C VAL A 182 -10.70 3.25 -18.48
N VAL A 183 -9.53 3.23 -17.87
CA VAL A 183 -8.41 4.08 -18.22
C VAL A 183 -7.46 3.27 -19.10
N LEU A 184 -7.20 3.77 -20.29
CA LEU A 184 -6.23 3.24 -21.24
C LEU A 184 -4.95 4.07 -21.14
N GLU A 185 -3.80 3.44 -21.03
CA GLU A 185 -2.53 4.15 -20.88
C GLU A 185 -1.50 3.65 -21.90
N GLU A 186 -0.57 4.52 -22.29
CA GLU A 186 0.63 4.10 -23.01
C GLU A 186 1.46 3.15 -22.14
N CYS A 187 2.05 2.12 -22.75
CA CYS A 187 2.95 1.22 -22.05
C CYS A 187 4.28 1.92 -21.78
N LEU A 188 4.60 2.09 -20.49
CA LEU A 188 5.92 2.57 -20.07
C LEU A 188 6.91 1.42 -20.01
N GLU A 189 8.18 1.70 -20.26
CA GLU A 189 9.27 0.72 -20.20
C GLU A 189 10.32 1.17 -19.18
N GLY A 190 10.76 0.25 -18.32
CA GLY A 190 11.76 0.48 -17.29
C GLY A 190 11.53 -0.39 -16.06
N PRO A 191 12.42 -0.35 -15.06
CA PRO A 191 12.17 -0.98 -13.77
C PRO A 191 11.16 -0.18 -12.95
N GLU A 192 10.34 -0.90 -12.20
CA GLU A 192 9.40 -0.30 -11.24
C GLU A 192 10.10 -0.02 -9.91
N VAL A 193 9.69 1.06 -9.24
CA VAL A 193 10.09 1.41 -7.88
C VAL A 193 8.95 2.08 -7.14
N SER A 194 8.84 1.81 -5.85
CA SER A 194 7.83 2.38 -4.96
C SER A 194 8.46 3.45 -4.07
N VAL A 195 7.88 4.65 -4.06
CA VAL A 195 8.30 5.77 -3.21
C VAL A 195 7.17 6.15 -2.26
N PHE A 196 7.51 6.34 -0.99
CA PHE A 196 6.57 6.61 0.08
C PHE A 196 6.89 7.93 0.75
N ALA A 197 5.84 8.68 1.08
CA ALA A 197 5.95 9.86 1.92
C ALA A 197 4.81 9.92 2.94
N LEU A 198 5.13 10.32 4.16
CA LEU A 198 4.13 10.77 5.13
C LEU A 198 3.77 12.21 4.79
N CYS A 199 2.49 12.52 4.72
CA CYS A 199 1.96 13.82 4.37
C CYS A 199 1.01 14.33 5.45
N ASP A 200 1.22 15.56 5.92
CA ASP A 200 0.38 16.22 6.94
C ASP A 200 -0.59 17.27 6.35
N GLY A 201 -0.80 17.22 5.03
CA GLY A 201 -1.56 18.21 4.27
C GLY A 201 -0.68 19.27 3.61
N GLU A 202 0.52 19.49 4.07
CA GLU A 202 1.46 20.48 3.53
C GLU A 202 2.87 19.95 3.38
N ARG A 203 3.36 19.23 4.38
CA ARG A 203 4.74 18.76 4.50
C ARG A 203 4.84 17.30 4.14
N LEU A 204 6.04 16.91 3.72
CA LEU A 204 6.37 15.55 3.32
C LEU A 204 7.61 15.07 4.09
N VAL A 205 7.49 13.88 4.68
CA VAL A 205 8.64 13.10 5.19
C VAL A 205 8.79 11.88 4.31
N LEU A 206 9.89 11.82 3.54
CA LEU A 206 10.19 10.70 2.66
C LEU A 206 10.62 9.48 3.47
N LEU A 207 10.18 8.32 3.03
CA LEU A 207 10.64 7.01 3.51
C LEU A 207 11.58 6.39 2.46
N PRO A 208 12.34 5.33 2.81
CA PRO A 208 13.19 4.64 1.85
C PRO A 208 12.37 4.15 0.64
N PRO A 209 12.93 4.22 -0.58
CA PRO A 209 12.28 3.59 -1.73
C PRO A 209 12.31 2.07 -1.57
N ALA A 210 11.27 1.40 -2.06
CA ALA A 210 11.19 -0.06 -2.06
C ALA A 210 10.92 -0.57 -3.48
N GLN A 211 11.22 -1.85 -3.69
CA GLN A 211 10.82 -2.54 -4.91
C GLN A 211 10.08 -3.82 -4.53
N ASP A 212 8.89 -4.00 -5.10
CA ASP A 212 8.09 -5.22 -4.98
C ASP A 212 8.23 -6.14 -6.19
N HIS A 213 7.86 -7.40 -6.00
CA HIS A 213 7.83 -8.43 -7.04
C HIS A 213 6.40 -8.95 -7.15
N LYS A 214 5.70 -8.54 -8.20
CA LYS A 214 4.26 -8.79 -8.37
C LYS A 214 3.95 -10.12 -9.04
N ARG A 215 4.85 -10.68 -9.85
CA ARG A 215 4.60 -11.92 -10.58
C ARG A 215 4.85 -13.15 -9.73
N ILE A 216 3.99 -14.19 -9.91
CA ILE A 216 4.04 -15.40 -9.09
C ILE A 216 5.22 -16.32 -9.42
N GLY A 217 5.71 -16.30 -10.64
CA GLY A 217 6.72 -17.23 -11.15
C GLY A 217 8.14 -16.67 -11.09
N GLU A 218 9.11 -17.58 -11.08
CA GLU A 218 10.54 -17.25 -11.16
C GLU A 218 10.86 -16.44 -12.43
N GLY A 219 11.82 -15.53 -12.31
CA GLY A 219 12.23 -14.68 -13.44
C GLY A 219 11.18 -13.69 -13.89
N ASP A 220 10.36 -13.20 -12.98
CA ASP A 220 9.29 -12.22 -13.22
C ASP A 220 8.30 -12.70 -14.29
N THR A 221 7.79 -13.92 -14.14
CA THR A 221 6.86 -14.59 -15.06
C THR A 221 5.52 -14.93 -14.41
N GLY A 222 4.53 -15.28 -15.23
CA GLY A 222 3.20 -15.66 -14.75
C GLY A 222 2.29 -14.48 -14.45
N PRO A 223 1.12 -14.71 -13.84
CA PRO A 223 0.14 -13.67 -13.52
C PRO A 223 0.63 -12.73 -12.42
N ASN A 224 0.14 -11.50 -12.46
CA ASN A 224 0.31 -10.54 -11.37
C ASN A 224 -0.44 -10.99 -10.11
N THR A 225 0.15 -10.68 -8.97
CA THR A 225 -0.40 -10.93 -7.64
C THR A 225 -0.51 -9.62 -6.85
N GLY A 226 -0.84 -9.71 -5.57
CA GLY A 226 -0.74 -8.58 -4.65
C GLY A 226 0.68 -8.28 -4.17
N GLY A 227 1.72 -8.92 -4.73
CA GLY A 227 3.12 -8.86 -4.31
C GLY A 227 3.57 -10.15 -3.61
N MET A 228 4.68 -10.71 -4.09
CA MET A 228 5.27 -11.95 -3.57
C MET A 228 6.51 -11.70 -2.71
N GLY A 229 6.94 -10.47 -2.64
CA GLY A 229 8.07 -10.03 -1.84
C GLY A 229 8.48 -8.62 -2.19
N ALA A 230 9.28 -8.03 -1.35
CA ALA A 230 9.82 -6.69 -1.55
C ALA A 230 11.18 -6.55 -0.86
N TYR A 231 11.91 -5.52 -1.22
CA TYR A 231 13.10 -5.12 -0.48
C TYR A 231 13.23 -3.59 -0.42
N ALA A 232 13.92 -3.10 0.60
CA ALA A 232 14.19 -1.68 0.84
C ALA A 232 15.55 -1.51 1.55
N PRO A 233 16.30 -0.39 1.30
CA PRO A 233 16.07 0.56 0.24
C PRO A 233 16.30 -0.04 -1.15
N ALA A 234 15.53 0.37 -2.15
CA ALA A 234 15.74 -0.04 -3.53
C ALA A 234 16.93 0.73 -4.13
N PRO A 235 18.01 0.07 -4.57
CA PRO A 235 19.20 0.74 -5.10
C PRO A 235 18.97 1.42 -6.47
N LEU A 236 17.83 1.16 -7.09
CA LEU A 236 17.43 1.77 -8.36
C LEU A 236 17.23 3.29 -8.26
N LEU A 237 16.99 3.80 -7.07
CA LEU A 237 16.73 5.22 -6.82
C LEU A 237 17.63 5.71 -5.69
N ASP A 238 18.66 6.46 -6.05
CA ASP A 238 19.56 7.09 -5.09
C ASP A 238 18.93 8.33 -4.46
N GLU A 239 19.65 8.98 -3.53
CA GLU A 239 19.16 10.18 -2.85
C GLU A 239 18.81 11.30 -3.83
N ALA A 240 19.59 11.50 -4.88
CA ALA A 240 19.32 12.52 -5.90
C ALA A 240 18.04 12.20 -6.68
N GLY A 241 17.85 10.96 -7.07
CA GLY A 241 16.63 10.48 -7.71
C GLY A 241 15.41 10.61 -6.79
N LEU A 242 15.56 10.29 -5.51
CA LEU A 242 14.49 10.45 -4.53
C LEU A 242 14.08 11.93 -4.35
N GLN A 243 15.05 12.85 -4.32
CA GLN A 243 14.77 14.29 -4.29
C GLN A 243 14.11 14.77 -5.60
N GLN A 244 14.47 14.21 -6.75
CA GLN A 244 13.79 14.49 -8.02
C GLN A 244 12.32 14.05 -7.99
N VAL A 245 12.03 12.86 -7.46
CA VAL A 245 10.64 12.38 -7.27
C VAL A 245 9.88 13.29 -6.31
N ARG A 246 10.50 13.71 -5.21
CA ARG A 246 9.89 14.67 -4.29
C ARG A 246 9.45 15.94 -5.01
N GLN A 247 10.36 16.56 -5.77
CA GLN A 247 10.13 17.87 -6.42
C GLN A 247 9.16 17.79 -7.61
N ASN A 248 9.26 16.72 -8.42
CA ASN A 248 8.53 16.61 -9.67
C ASN A 248 7.22 15.79 -9.57
N VAL A 249 7.04 15.02 -8.50
CA VAL A 249 5.87 14.17 -8.30
C VAL A 249 5.13 14.53 -7.02
N LEU A 250 5.76 14.35 -5.85
CA LEU A 250 5.05 14.42 -4.57
C LEU A 250 4.61 15.83 -4.21
N GLU A 251 5.50 16.82 -4.28
CA GLU A 251 5.18 18.22 -3.98
C GLU A 251 4.12 18.82 -4.93
N PRO A 252 4.17 18.57 -6.25
CA PRO A 252 3.10 18.99 -7.15
C PRO A 252 1.75 18.36 -6.82
N VAL A 253 1.71 17.06 -6.48
CA VAL A 253 0.47 16.37 -6.06
C VAL A 253 -0.11 17.01 -4.79
N VAL A 254 0.70 17.19 -3.75
CA VAL A 254 0.23 17.82 -2.49
C VAL A 254 -0.29 19.23 -2.75
N ARG A 255 0.41 20.00 -3.58
CA ARG A 255 -0.04 21.34 -3.96
C ARG A 255 -1.38 21.31 -4.69
N ALA A 256 -1.58 20.38 -5.63
CA ALA A 256 -2.83 20.23 -6.36
C ALA A 256 -3.97 19.78 -5.45
N LEU A 257 -3.73 18.86 -4.52
CA LEU A 257 -4.71 18.47 -3.49
C LEU A 257 -5.15 19.68 -2.67
N ARG A 258 -4.19 20.47 -2.16
CA ARG A 258 -4.50 21.71 -1.41
C ARG A 258 -5.28 22.72 -2.21
N GLN A 259 -4.95 22.92 -3.49
CA GLN A 259 -5.68 23.82 -4.39
C GLN A 259 -7.14 23.39 -4.59
N ARG A 260 -7.44 22.08 -4.47
CA ARG A 260 -8.78 21.53 -4.49
C ARG A 260 -9.47 21.56 -3.10
N GLY A 261 -8.80 22.12 -2.07
CA GLY A 261 -9.31 22.17 -0.70
C GLY A 261 -9.23 20.85 0.06
N ILE A 262 -8.44 19.90 -0.43
CA ILE A 262 -8.28 18.58 0.17
C ILE A 262 -7.14 18.60 1.18
N ASP A 263 -7.45 18.34 2.46
CA ASP A 263 -6.49 18.18 3.54
C ASP A 263 -6.03 16.71 3.61
N TYR A 264 -4.95 16.40 2.92
CA TYR A 264 -4.45 15.03 2.80
C TYR A 264 -3.50 14.69 3.95
N ARG A 265 -3.92 13.84 4.87
CA ARG A 265 -3.11 13.40 6.02
C ARG A 265 -2.96 11.90 6.01
N GLY A 266 -1.76 11.40 5.71
CA GLY A 266 -1.52 9.97 5.57
C GLY A 266 -0.33 9.67 4.69
N VAL A 267 -0.28 8.46 4.15
CA VAL A 267 0.74 8.03 3.20
C VAL A 267 0.37 8.46 1.79
N ILE A 268 1.31 9.02 1.07
CA ILE A 268 1.30 9.05 -0.40
C ILE A 268 2.30 8.00 -0.86
N TYR A 269 1.80 6.96 -1.50
CA TYR A 269 2.61 5.97 -2.18
C TYR A 269 2.55 6.26 -3.69
N ALA A 270 3.69 6.54 -4.30
CA ALA A 270 3.86 6.67 -5.74
C ALA A 270 4.54 5.43 -6.30
N GLY A 271 3.82 4.65 -7.10
CA GLY A 271 4.36 3.61 -7.96
C GLY A 271 4.94 4.26 -9.22
N LEU A 272 6.22 4.05 -9.48
CA LEU A 272 6.97 4.72 -10.53
C LEU A 272 7.58 3.71 -11.49
N MET A 273 7.59 4.05 -12.78
CA MET A 273 8.46 3.45 -13.80
C MET A 273 9.66 4.36 -14.01
N LEU A 274 10.87 3.83 -13.86
CA LEU A 274 12.10 4.56 -14.18
C LEU A 274 12.41 4.43 -15.66
N THR A 275 11.87 5.35 -16.45
CA THR A 275 12.02 5.36 -17.91
C THR A 275 13.32 6.06 -18.34
N SER A 276 13.67 5.94 -19.62
CA SER A 276 14.81 6.67 -20.21
C SER A 276 14.68 8.20 -20.12
N THR A 277 13.47 8.72 -19.92
CA THR A 277 13.19 10.16 -19.77
C THR A 277 13.03 10.60 -18.31
N GLY A 278 13.20 9.67 -17.36
CA GLY A 278 13.08 9.90 -15.94
C GLY A 278 11.89 9.15 -15.31
N PRO A 279 11.67 9.34 -13.99
CA PRO A 279 10.58 8.70 -13.27
C PRO A 279 9.21 9.15 -13.79
N GLN A 280 8.33 8.19 -14.08
CA GLN A 280 6.94 8.44 -14.44
C GLN A 280 6.00 7.67 -13.52
N VAL A 281 4.92 8.32 -13.11
CA VAL A 281 3.94 7.72 -12.19
C VAL A 281 3.09 6.70 -12.94
N ILE A 282 3.05 5.47 -12.40
CA ILE A 282 2.17 4.39 -12.84
C ILE A 282 0.82 4.50 -12.12
N GLU A 283 0.89 4.71 -10.78
CA GLU A 283 -0.27 4.80 -9.91
C GLU A 283 0.10 5.49 -8.59
N PHE A 284 -0.91 5.96 -7.88
CA PHE A 284 -0.82 6.34 -6.48
C PHE A 284 -1.63 5.38 -5.62
N ASN A 285 -1.17 5.19 -4.37
CA ASN A 285 -1.95 4.56 -3.31
C ASN A 285 -1.99 5.50 -2.10
N CYS A 286 -3.09 5.48 -1.36
CA CYS A 286 -3.33 6.36 -0.20
C CYS A 286 -3.03 5.68 1.14
N ARG A 287 -2.28 4.60 1.11
CA ARG A 287 -1.90 3.75 2.24
C ARG A 287 -0.51 3.17 2.00
N PHE A 288 0.05 2.50 3.02
CA PHE A 288 1.29 1.74 2.83
C PHE A 288 1.11 0.62 1.81
N GLY A 289 2.17 0.31 1.07
CA GLY A 289 2.21 -0.82 0.15
C GLY A 289 2.24 -2.16 0.90
N ASP A 290 1.84 -3.20 0.23
CA ASP A 290 1.84 -4.56 0.72
C ASP A 290 2.37 -5.48 -0.41
N PRO A 291 3.64 -5.98 -0.32
CA PRO A 291 4.41 -6.23 0.91
C PRO A 291 5.50 -5.19 1.25
N GLU A 292 5.54 -3.99 0.68
CA GLU A 292 6.62 -3.03 0.94
C GLU A 292 6.63 -2.55 2.40
N CYS A 293 5.48 -2.41 3.05
CA CYS A 293 5.38 -1.99 4.44
C CYS A 293 6.19 -2.91 5.36
N GLN A 294 6.17 -4.21 5.10
CA GLN A 294 6.92 -5.22 5.85
C GLN A 294 8.44 -5.05 5.73
N THR A 295 8.92 -4.39 4.67
CA THR A 295 10.34 -4.05 4.53
C THR A 295 10.67 -2.68 5.10
N LEU A 296 9.71 -1.74 5.10
CA LEU A 296 9.92 -0.37 5.57
C LEU A 296 9.93 -0.29 7.10
N MET A 297 8.91 -0.87 7.76
CA MET A 297 8.70 -0.73 9.20
C MET A 297 9.94 -1.11 10.04
N PRO A 298 10.65 -2.20 9.72
CA PRO A 298 11.84 -2.57 10.47
C PRO A 298 13.06 -1.66 10.26
N LEU A 299 13.10 -0.92 9.16
CA LEU A 299 14.18 0.04 8.88
C LEU A 299 13.97 1.39 9.60
N LEU A 300 12.73 1.69 10.00
CA LEU A 300 12.42 2.95 10.66
C LEU A 300 12.92 2.93 12.10
N GLN A 301 13.67 3.96 12.46
CA GLN A 301 14.19 4.19 13.82
C GLN A 301 13.64 5.51 14.35
N GLY A 302 13.25 5.54 15.61
CA GLY A 302 12.65 6.69 16.27
C GLY A 302 11.24 6.40 16.76
N ASP A 303 10.49 7.46 17.08
CA ASP A 303 9.12 7.34 17.59
C ASP A 303 8.09 7.41 16.45
N LEU A 304 7.77 6.26 15.85
CA LEU A 304 6.81 6.20 14.76
C LEU A 304 5.41 6.66 15.21
N ALA A 305 4.99 6.32 16.43
CA ALA A 305 3.67 6.71 16.93
C ALA A 305 3.53 8.23 17.01
N GLU A 306 4.55 8.92 17.54
CA GLU A 306 4.59 10.39 17.63
C GLU A 306 4.58 11.05 16.23
N VAL A 307 5.36 10.50 15.30
CA VAL A 307 5.41 11.04 13.93
C VAL A 307 4.07 10.88 13.21
N LEU A 308 3.40 9.72 13.34
CA LEU A 308 2.09 9.52 12.73
C LEU A 308 1.01 10.39 13.40
N LEU A 309 1.09 10.60 14.71
CA LEU A 309 0.21 11.51 15.45
C LEU A 309 0.41 12.97 15.00
N ALA A 310 1.66 13.41 14.89
CA ALA A 310 1.98 14.74 14.37
C ALA A 310 1.47 14.93 12.93
N CYS A 311 1.61 13.91 12.08
CA CYS A 311 1.06 13.91 10.73
C CYS A 311 -0.48 14.05 10.75
N ALA A 312 -1.16 13.25 11.59
CA ALA A 312 -2.62 13.30 11.73
C ALA A 312 -3.13 14.68 12.20
N ASN A 313 -2.30 15.42 12.96
CA ASN A 313 -2.61 16.75 13.47
C ASN A 313 -2.13 17.91 12.56
N GLY A 314 -1.47 17.63 11.42
CA GLY A 314 -0.91 18.66 10.55
C GLY A 314 0.33 19.35 11.11
N GLN A 315 1.15 18.65 11.88
CA GLN A 315 2.27 19.17 12.68
C GLN A 315 3.57 18.38 12.44
N LEU A 316 3.82 17.89 11.23
CA LEU A 316 5.04 17.14 10.91
C LEU A 316 6.35 17.94 11.16
N ASP A 317 6.29 19.27 11.16
CA ASP A 317 7.41 20.13 11.49
C ASP A 317 7.79 20.08 12.98
N GLN A 318 6.91 19.59 13.83
CA GLN A 318 7.12 19.43 15.28
C GLN A 318 7.43 17.98 15.66
N ALA A 319 7.30 17.05 14.70
CA ALA A 319 7.55 15.64 14.93
C ALA A 319 9.03 15.35 15.22
N PRO A 320 9.33 14.35 16.06
CA PRO A 320 10.70 13.87 16.19
C PRO A 320 11.19 13.30 14.84
N PRO A 321 12.48 13.40 14.54
CA PRO A 321 13.01 12.87 13.30
C PRO A 321 12.90 11.34 13.27
N LEU A 322 12.47 10.79 12.13
CA LEU A 322 12.68 9.39 11.80
C LEU A 322 14.04 9.25 11.12
N SER A 323 14.83 8.32 11.61
CA SER A 323 16.06 7.89 10.95
C SER A 323 15.88 6.50 10.34
N ILE A 324 16.72 6.19 9.38
CA ILE A 324 16.70 4.91 8.68
C ILE A 324 17.89 4.10 9.14
N ALA A 325 17.67 2.85 9.56
CA ALA A 325 18.76 1.94 9.89
C ALA A 325 19.69 1.79 8.67
N PRO A 326 21.02 1.77 8.86
CA PRO A 326 21.97 1.56 7.77
C PRO A 326 22.04 0.08 7.35
N LEU A 327 20.88 -0.50 7.05
CA LEU A 327 20.66 -1.91 6.75
C LEU A 327 19.76 -2.01 5.52
N CYS A 328 19.73 -3.20 4.93
CA CYS A 328 18.70 -3.57 3.97
C CYS A 328 17.72 -4.55 4.59
N SER A 329 16.52 -4.49 4.09
CA SER A 329 15.40 -5.30 4.49
C SER A 329 14.83 -6.00 3.27
N ALA A 330 14.59 -7.29 3.37
CA ALA A 330 13.88 -8.05 2.36
C ALA A 330 12.76 -8.86 3.00
N CYS A 331 11.68 -9.03 2.29
CA CYS A 331 10.59 -9.91 2.71
C CYS A 331 10.19 -10.87 1.59
N VAL A 332 9.74 -12.05 1.98
CA VAL A 332 9.21 -13.08 1.09
C VAL A 332 7.83 -13.50 1.58
N VAL A 333 6.87 -13.52 0.67
CA VAL A 333 5.48 -13.90 0.95
C VAL A 333 5.31 -15.41 0.78
N ALA A 334 4.83 -16.07 1.82
CA ALA A 334 4.31 -17.43 1.73
C ALA A 334 2.83 -17.38 1.35
N ALA A 335 2.47 -18.02 0.25
CA ALA A 335 1.11 -18.06 -0.27
C ALA A 335 0.46 -19.43 -0.05
N ALA A 336 -0.86 -19.46 0.03
CA ALA A 336 -1.65 -20.69 -0.02
C ALA A 336 -1.53 -21.35 -1.39
N ALA A 337 -1.71 -22.66 -1.45
CA ALA A 337 -1.74 -23.40 -2.72
C ALA A 337 -2.79 -22.78 -3.67
N ASP A 338 -2.51 -22.80 -4.96
CA ASP A 338 -3.35 -22.26 -6.04
C ASP A 338 -3.60 -20.74 -6.01
N TYR A 339 -2.83 -19.98 -5.21
CA TYR A 339 -2.80 -18.53 -5.29
C TYR A 339 -2.14 -18.08 -6.62
N PRO A 340 -2.64 -17.03 -7.32
CA PRO A 340 -3.64 -16.05 -6.90
C PRO A 340 -5.09 -16.39 -7.29
N ASP A 341 -5.34 -17.42 -8.08
CA ASP A 341 -6.66 -17.63 -8.70
C ASP A 341 -7.70 -18.21 -7.72
N SER A 342 -7.37 -19.34 -7.07
CA SER A 342 -8.28 -20.09 -6.21
C SER A 342 -7.58 -20.63 -4.96
N PRO A 343 -7.10 -19.77 -4.06
CA PRO A 343 -6.26 -20.20 -2.95
C PRO A 343 -6.97 -21.20 -2.04
N GLN A 344 -6.27 -22.29 -1.68
CA GLN A 344 -6.77 -23.29 -0.75
C GLN A 344 -6.74 -22.74 0.68
N LEU A 345 -7.90 -22.81 1.34
CA LEU A 345 -8.07 -22.29 2.69
C LEU A 345 -8.27 -23.44 3.70
N GLY A 346 -7.84 -23.21 4.95
CA GLY A 346 -8.02 -24.15 6.05
C GLY A 346 -6.81 -25.05 6.33
N ASP A 347 -5.71 -24.88 5.59
CA ASP A 347 -4.47 -25.59 5.86
C ASP A 347 -3.86 -25.17 7.20
N VAL A 348 -3.36 -26.13 7.96
CA VAL A 348 -2.72 -25.88 9.26
C VAL A 348 -1.34 -25.25 9.05
N ILE A 349 -1.08 -24.16 9.77
CA ILE A 349 0.20 -23.47 9.73
C ILE A 349 1.03 -23.96 10.93
N ASN A 350 2.19 -24.55 10.63
CA ASN A 350 3.19 -24.93 11.62
C ASN A 350 4.27 -23.84 11.65
N ASP A 351 4.06 -22.83 12.49
CA ASP A 351 5.03 -21.77 12.70
C ASP A 351 6.03 -22.22 13.81
N GLN A 352 7.29 -22.37 13.45
CA GLN A 352 8.38 -22.67 14.39
C GLN A 352 9.07 -21.40 14.91
N GLY A 353 8.52 -20.23 14.54
CA GLY A 353 9.12 -18.93 14.85
C GLY A 353 10.30 -18.59 13.94
N PRO A 354 10.82 -17.36 14.07
CA PRO A 354 11.96 -16.90 13.28
C PRO A 354 13.23 -17.65 13.69
N GLU A 355 13.98 -18.17 12.72
CA GLU A 355 15.35 -18.62 12.95
C GLU A 355 16.27 -17.40 13.08
N LEU A 356 16.96 -17.29 14.21
CA LEU A 356 18.00 -16.28 14.38
C LEU A 356 19.26 -16.78 13.65
N GLY A 357 19.70 -16.04 12.64
CA GLY A 357 20.97 -16.32 11.95
C GLY A 357 22.15 -16.10 12.89
N ASP A 358 23.23 -16.89 12.71
CA ASP A 358 24.45 -16.86 13.53
C ASP A 358 25.18 -15.48 13.47
N ASN A 359 24.84 -14.63 12.52
CA ASN A 359 25.50 -13.34 12.26
C ASN A 359 24.79 -12.12 12.87
N GLY A 360 23.79 -12.33 13.75
CA GLY A 360 22.97 -11.24 14.31
C GLY A 360 21.90 -10.73 13.35
N ASP A 361 21.64 -11.47 12.27
CA ASP A 361 20.53 -11.20 11.37
C ASP A 361 19.23 -11.40 12.13
N PHE A 362 18.34 -10.39 12.08
CA PHE A 362 17.03 -10.47 12.67
C PHE A 362 16.03 -10.93 11.62
N SER A 363 15.28 -11.98 11.93
CA SER A 363 14.14 -12.39 11.11
C SER A 363 12.84 -12.31 11.91
N GLN A 364 11.75 -12.01 11.25
CA GLN A 364 10.41 -11.93 11.83
C GLN A 364 9.39 -12.49 10.85
N ILE A 365 8.40 -13.20 11.35
CA ILE A 365 7.26 -13.65 10.56
C ILE A 365 6.04 -12.79 10.89
N PHE A 366 5.48 -12.16 9.87
CA PHE A 366 4.22 -11.44 9.96
C PHE A 366 3.11 -12.28 9.33
N HIS A 367 2.22 -12.81 10.16
CA HIS A 367 1.05 -13.55 9.67
C HIS A 367 0.01 -12.60 9.07
N ALA A 368 -0.57 -12.98 7.95
CA ALA A 368 -1.47 -12.18 7.13
C ALA A 368 -2.86 -12.83 7.00
N GLY A 369 -3.09 -13.56 5.94
CA GLY A 369 -4.34 -14.29 5.69
C GLY A 369 -4.48 -15.53 6.56
N VAL A 370 -4.57 -15.35 7.89
CA VAL A 370 -4.68 -16.45 8.85
C VAL A 370 -5.88 -16.25 9.77
N LYS A 371 -6.44 -17.37 10.24
CA LYS A 371 -7.46 -17.42 11.31
C LYS A 371 -7.08 -18.46 12.35
N GLU A 372 -7.66 -18.34 13.53
CA GLU A 372 -7.56 -19.36 14.55
C GLU A 372 -8.39 -20.59 14.15
N GLY A 373 -7.78 -21.76 14.19
CA GLY A 373 -8.44 -23.04 13.94
C GLY A 373 -9.11 -23.58 15.20
N SER A 374 -9.97 -24.58 15.05
CA SER A 374 -10.74 -25.20 16.14
C SER A 374 -9.87 -25.87 17.21
N ASN A 375 -8.62 -26.14 16.92
CA ASN A 375 -7.62 -26.75 17.83
C ASN A 375 -6.65 -25.70 18.44
N GLY A 376 -6.91 -24.42 18.28
CA GLY A 376 -6.08 -23.32 18.81
C GLY A 376 -4.81 -23.04 17.98
N GLY A 377 -4.59 -23.74 16.87
CA GLY A 377 -3.53 -23.43 15.91
C GLY A 377 -3.98 -22.48 14.83
N LEU A 378 -3.02 -21.92 14.07
CA LEU A 378 -3.33 -21.07 12.93
C LEU A 378 -3.66 -21.90 11.68
N GLN A 379 -4.59 -21.39 10.88
CA GLN A 379 -4.98 -21.93 9.58
C GLN A 379 -5.03 -20.84 8.52
N THR A 380 -4.77 -21.21 7.26
CA THR A 380 -4.90 -20.32 6.11
C THR A 380 -6.35 -19.81 5.97
N SER A 381 -6.52 -18.51 5.77
CA SER A 381 -7.83 -17.87 5.54
C SER A 381 -7.78 -16.84 4.41
N GLY A 382 -6.62 -16.67 3.77
CA GLY A 382 -6.40 -15.81 2.63
C GLY A 382 -5.30 -16.35 1.72
N GLY A 383 -5.15 -15.76 0.55
CA GLY A 383 -4.19 -16.22 -0.47
C GLY A 383 -2.74 -15.99 -0.07
N ARG A 384 -2.39 -14.80 0.44
CA ARG A 384 -1.09 -14.52 1.05
C ARG A 384 -1.19 -14.79 2.55
N VAL A 385 -0.38 -15.72 3.03
CA VAL A 385 -0.55 -16.35 4.37
C VAL A 385 0.33 -15.69 5.42
N SER A 386 1.61 -15.54 5.10
CA SER A 386 2.59 -14.92 5.99
C SER A 386 3.71 -14.27 5.18
N VAL A 387 4.42 -13.37 5.83
CA VAL A 387 5.60 -12.71 5.27
C VAL A 387 6.77 -12.98 6.19
N SER A 388 7.79 -13.63 5.67
CA SER A 388 9.08 -13.74 6.33
C SER A 388 9.90 -12.51 5.95
N TYR A 389 10.39 -11.83 6.95
CA TYR A 389 11.23 -10.65 6.83
C TYR A 389 12.61 -10.93 7.40
N THR A 390 13.65 -10.41 6.75
CA THR A 390 15.04 -10.55 7.19
C THR A 390 15.78 -9.22 7.05
N HIS A 391 16.51 -8.82 8.09
CA HIS A 391 17.57 -7.80 8.00
C HIS A 391 18.84 -8.44 7.44
N LEU A 392 19.42 -7.77 6.46
CA LEU A 392 20.73 -8.15 5.94
C LEU A 392 21.69 -6.97 6.13
N THR A 393 22.84 -7.23 6.77
CA THR A 393 24.00 -6.36 6.59
C THR A 393 24.46 -6.53 5.15
N LEU A 394 24.33 -5.49 4.33
CA LEU A 394 24.76 -5.57 2.94
C LEU A 394 26.22 -6.02 2.85
N PRO A 395 26.51 -7.10 2.13
CA PRO A 395 27.80 -7.18 1.48
C PRO A 395 27.87 -6.04 0.47
N THR A 396 29.00 -5.38 0.38
CA THR A 396 29.28 -4.22 -0.49
C THR A 396 29.11 -4.51 -2.00
N THR A 397 28.64 -5.70 -2.37
CA THR A 397 28.35 -6.13 -3.73
C THR A 397 27.21 -7.16 -3.71
N VAL A 398 26.00 -6.74 -4.05
CA VAL A 398 24.94 -7.64 -4.48
C VAL A 398 25.08 -7.77 -5.99
N SER A 399 25.53 -8.94 -6.44
CA SER A 399 25.31 -9.35 -7.85
C SER A 399 23.89 -9.90 -7.90
N VAL A 400 23.00 -9.22 -8.61
CA VAL A 400 21.69 -9.72 -8.99
C VAL A 400 21.86 -10.69 -10.16
#